data_b9eb397d10b2291363c604373421d791
#
_entry.id   b9eb397d10b2291363c604373421d791
#
_cell.length_a   1.000
_cell.length_b   1.000
_cell.length_c   1.000
_cell.angle_alpha   90.00
_cell.angle_beta   90.00
_cell.angle_gamma   90.00
#
_symmetry.space_group_name_H-M   'P 1'
#
loop_
_entity.id
_entity.type
_entity.pdbx_description
1 polymer ?
#
loop_
_entity_poly.entity_id
_entity_poly.type
_entity_poly.pdbx_seq_one_letter_code
_entity_poly.pdbx_strand_id
1 'polypeptide(L)'
;MEKPILRQAHGIIDYVYGAAVAALPEIAGFKDEKNATTLCRALAGGALVYSLLTKAEWGAAKIIPFKTHLLIDSTTSVFALAAPWLLGFSHNKRARNGVLIAGLVGLAASLLTERENL
;
A
#
# COMPACT_ATOMS: atom_id res chain seq x y z
N MET A 1 8.71 -21.97 -6.69
CA MET A 1 9.68 -21.32 -5.81
C MET A 1 8.98 -20.62 -4.68
N GLU A 2 9.39 -20.92 -3.48
CA GLU A 2 8.81 -20.27 -2.30
C GLU A 2 9.35 -18.85 -2.16
N LYS A 3 8.43 -17.94 -1.83
CA LYS A 3 8.79 -16.55 -1.58
C LYS A 3 8.86 -16.31 -0.07
N PRO A 4 9.62 -15.30 0.38
CA PRO A 4 9.86 -15.09 1.82
C PRO A 4 8.64 -14.67 2.61
N ILE A 5 7.63 -14.06 1.96
CA ILE A 5 6.44 -13.58 2.66
C ILE A 5 5.26 -14.51 2.38
N LEU A 6 4.74 -15.15 3.42
CA LEU A 6 3.55 -15.98 3.32
C LEU A 6 2.30 -15.12 3.34
N ARG A 7 1.20 -15.65 2.79
CA ARG A 7 -0.10 -14.93 2.73
C ARG A 7 -0.53 -14.41 4.09
N GLN A 8 -0.38 -15.20 5.14
CA GLN A 8 -0.75 -14.81 6.50
C GLN A 8 0.08 -13.61 6.98
N ALA A 9 1.39 -13.66 6.74
CA ALA A 9 2.29 -12.55 7.11
C ALA A 9 1.98 -11.29 6.29
N HIS A 10 1.68 -11.45 4.99
CA HIS A 10 1.31 -10.33 4.14
C HIS A 10 0.06 -9.62 4.67
N GLY A 11 -0.92 -10.37 5.15
CA GLY A 11 -2.13 -9.79 5.73
C GLY A 11 -1.84 -8.89 6.93
N ILE A 12 -0.95 -9.32 7.81
CA ILE A 12 -0.52 -8.50 8.95
C ILE A 12 0.20 -7.25 8.45
N ILE A 13 1.11 -7.41 7.48
CA ILE A 13 1.85 -6.30 6.87
C ILE A 13 0.88 -5.28 6.28
N ASP A 14 -0.18 -5.72 5.61
CA ASP A 14 -1.16 -4.81 5.00
C ASP A 14 -1.82 -3.90 6.02
N TYR A 15 -2.24 -4.42 7.17
CA TYR A 15 -2.89 -3.61 8.19
C TYR A 15 -1.90 -2.64 8.84
N VAL A 16 -0.69 -3.10 9.14
CA VAL A 16 0.37 -2.23 9.69
C VAL A 16 0.77 -1.16 8.67
N TYR A 17 0.97 -1.56 7.43
CA TYR A 17 1.33 -0.68 6.33
C TYR A 17 0.24 0.38 6.09
N GLY A 18 -1.02 -0.05 6.07
CA GLY A 18 -2.14 0.87 5.91
C GLY A 18 -2.18 1.93 7.01
N ALA A 19 -2.00 1.52 8.26
CA ALA A 19 -1.94 2.47 9.38
C ALA A 19 -0.75 3.43 9.24
N ALA A 20 0.42 2.91 8.86
CA ALA A 20 1.63 3.71 8.67
C ALA A 20 1.48 4.73 7.54
N VAL A 21 0.90 4.32 6.40
CA VAL A 21 0.67 5.22 5.26
C VAL A 21 -0.36 6.29 5.62
N ALA A 22 -1.41 5.92 6.36
CA ALA A 22 -2.40 6.90 6.82
C ALA A 22 -1.76 8.00 7.66
N ALA A 23 -0.79 7.64 8.52
CA ALA A 23 -0.11 8.58 9.41
C ALA A 23 1.13 9.23 8.79
N LEU A 24 1.53 8.80 7.59
CA LEU A 24 2.77 9.24 6.96
C LEU A 24 2.89 10.76 6.81
N PRO A 25 1.81 11.50 6.42
CA PRO A 25 1.90 12.95 6.34
C PRO A 25 2.32 13.61 7.64
N GLU A 26 1.86 13.12 8.78
CA GLU A 26 2.26 13.62 10.10
C GLU A 26 3.67 13.17 10.45
N ILE A 27 3.98 11.89 10.23
CA ILE A 27 5.28 11.32 10.61
C ILE A 27 6.42 11.98 9.82
N ALA A 28 6.25 12.14 8.50
CA ALA A 28 7.27 12.69 7.63
C ALA A 28 7.21 14.22 7.50
N GLY A 29 6.20 14.86 8.08
CA GLY A 29 6.10 16.32 8.14
C GLY A 29 5.67 16.97 6.84
N PHE A 30 4.76 16.35 6.08
CA PHE A 30 4.25 16.95 4.84
C PHE A 30 2.72 17.12 4.82
N LYS A 31 2.10 17.16 5.99
CA LYS A 31 0.64 17.25 6.12
C LYS A 31 0.05 18.43 5.34
N ASP A 32 0.80 19.53 5.21
CA ASP A 32 0.35 20.73 4.49
C ASP A 32 0.36 20.55 2.97
N GLU A 33 1.01 19.51 2.45
CA GLU A 33 0.97 19.17 1.04
C GLU A 33 -0.30 18.37 0.76
N LYS A 34 -1.37 19.07 0.35
CA LYS A 34 -2.73 18.50 0.27
C LYS A 34 -2.83 17.29 -0.64
N ASN A 35 -2.21 17.35 -1.83
CA ASN A 35 -2.30 16.26 -2.79
C ASN A 35 -1.62 15.00 -2.26
N ALA A 36 -0.45 15.14 -1.65
CA ALA A 36 0.26 13.99 -1.06
C ALA A 36 -0.51 13.42 0.13
N THR A 37 -1.04 14.27 0.99
CA THR A 37 -1.80 13.85 2.16
C THR A 37 -3.07 13.13 1.75
N THR A 38 -3.81 13.66 0.78
CA THR A 38 -5.01 13.02 0.25
C THR A 38 -4.68 11.66 -0.35
N LEU A 39 -3.58 11.57 -1.11
CA LEU A 39 -3.13 10.31 -1.69
C LEU A 39 -2.86 9.27 -0.60
N CYS A 40 -2.12 9.63 0.45
CA CYS A 40 -1.82 8.71 1.55
C CYS A 40 -3.08 8.23 2.26
N ARG A 41 -4.04 9.14 2.54
CA ARG A 41 -5.32 8.77 3.17
C ARG A 41 -6.13 7.84 2.26
N ALA A 42 -6.19 8.15 0.96
CA ALA A 42 -6.94 7.34 0.01
C ALA A 42 -6.32 5.97 -0.19
N LEU A 43 -5.00 5.88 -0.33
CA LEU A 43 -4.31 4.60 -0.47
C LEU A 43 -4.48 3.76 0.79
N ALA A 44 -4.32 4.36 1.96
CA ALA A 44 -4.48 3.66 3.24
C ALA A 44 -5.91 3.16 3.43
N GLY A 45 -6.90 4.02 3.22
CA GLY A 45 -8.31 3.67 3.35
C GLY A 45 -8.71 2.58 2.35
N GLY A 46 -8.29 2.73 1.10
CA GLY A 46 -8.55 1.74 0.07
C GLY A 46 -7.90 0.40 0.37
N ALA A 47 -6.65 0.41 0.82
CA ALA A 47 -5.92 -0.81 1.18
C ALA A 47 -6.59 -1.55 2.33
N LEU A 48 -7.04 -0.83 3.35
CA LEU A 48 -7.73 -1.45 4.48
C LEU A 48 -9.06 -2.08 4.03
N VAL A 49 -9.81 -1.39 3.16
CA VAL A 49 -11.08 -1.90 2.65
C VAL A 49 -10.88 -3.18 1.85
N TYR A 50 -9.98 -3.17 0.85
CA TYR A 50 -9.82 -4.39 0.05
C TYR A 50 -9.11 -5.50 0.81
N SER A 51 -8.31 -5.20 1.83
CA SER A 51 -7.75 -6.23 2.72
C SER A 51 -8.85 -6.93 3.51
N LEU A 52 -9.83 -6.18 4.00
CA LEU A 52 -10.99 -6.76 4.69
C LEU A 52 -11.85 -7.63 3.76
N LEU A 53 -11.83 -7.36 2.45
CA LEU A 53 -12.60 -8.09 1.45
C LEU A 53 -11.83 -9.23 0.80
N THR A 54 -10.56 -9.44 1.16
CA THR A 54 -9.71 -10.43 0.52
C THR A 54 -9.88 -11.83 1.11
N LYS A 55 -9.86 -12.84 0.24
CA LYS A 55 -9.88 -14.25 0.63
C LYS A 55 -8.52 -14.65 1.20
N ALA A 56 -8.30 -14.32 2.45
CA ALA A 56 -7.08 -14.64 3.19
C ALA A 56 -7.42 -14.69 4.68
N GLU A 57 -6.47 -15.06 5.50
CA GLU A 57 -6.68 -15.28 6.94
C GLU A 57 -7.26 -14.05 7.66
N TRP A 58 -6.87 -12.85 7.25
CA TRP A 58 -7.23 -11.61 7.92
C TRP A 58 -8.36 -10.85 7.22
N GLY A 59 -8.97 -11.43 6.20
CA GLY A 59 -10.11 -10.81 5.52
C GLY A 59 -11.40 -11.11 6.24
N ALA A 60 -12.27 -10.11 6.37
CA ALA A 60 -13.57 -10.26 7.04
C ALA A 60 -14.64 -10.85 6.10
N ALA A 61 -14.67 -10.43 4.84
CA ALA A 61 -15.72 -10.81 3.90
C ALA A 61 -15.27 -11.73 2.76
N LYS A 62 -14.01 -12.00 2.61
CA LYS A 62 -13.41 -13.00 1.70
C LYS A 62 -14.01 -13.05 0.29
N ILE A 63 -14.14 -11.89 -0.34
CA ILE A 63 -14.71 -11.75 -1.69
C ILE A 63 -13.63 -11.71 -2.76
N ILE A 64 -12.54 -10.97 -2.51
CA ILE A 64 -11.46 -10.74 -3.48
C ILE A 64 -10.43 -11.88 -3.41
N PRO A 65 -10.15 -12.59 -4.52
CA PRO A 65 -9.09 -13.60 -4.53
C PRO A 65 -7.74 -12.99 -4.15
N PHE A 66 -6.91 -13.74 -3.45
CA PHE A 66 -5.62 -13.22 -2.98
C PHE A 66 -4.72 -12.76 -4.14
N LYS A 67 -4.73 -13.47 -5.26
CA LYS A 67 -3.98 -13.04 -6.45
C LYS A 67 -4.40 -11.65 -6.94
N THR A 68 -5.71 -11.37 -6.91
CA THR A 68 -6.25 -10.07 -7.28
C THR A 68 -5.81 -9.01 -6.29
N HIS A 69 -5.79 -9.33 -5.00
CA HIS A 69 -5.28 -8.43 -3.96
C HIS A 69 -3.83 -8.05 -4.24
N LEU A 70 -2.97 -9.03 -4.56
CA LEU A 70 -1.57 -8.75 -4.88
C LEU A 70 -1.42 -7.91 -6.15
N LEU A 71 -2.29 -8.12 -7.13
CA LEU A 71 -2.30 -7.31 -8.35
C LEU A 71 -2.67 -5.85 -8.04
N ILE A 72 -3.69 -5.64 -7.20
CA ILE A 72 -4.09 -4.30 -6.76
C ILE A 72 -2.93 -3.64 -6.01
N ASP A 73 -2.29 -4.35 -5.09
CA ASP A 73 -1.14 -3.82 -4.35
C ASP A 73 -0.01 -3.40 -5.28
N SER A 74 0.34 -4.24 -6.24
CA SER A 74 1.41 -3.94 -7.19
C SER A 74 1.07 -2.73 -8.06
N THR A 75 -0.16 -2.66 -8.55
CA THR A 75 -0.62 -1.57 -9.41
C THR A 75 -0.64 -0.24 -8.64
N THR A 76 -1.19 -0.23 -7.43
CA THR A 76 -1.23 0.99 -6.62
C THR A 76 0.16 1.42 -6.17
N SER A 77 1.06 0.47 -5.93
CA SER A 77 2.45 0.79 -5.58
C SER A 77 3.19 1.44 -6.74
N VAL A 78 3.01 0.94 -7.97
CA VAL A 78 3.59 1.57 -9.16
C VAL A 78 3.02 2.97 -9.35
N PHE A 79 1.72 3.14 -9.15
CA PHE A 79 1.08 4.46 -9.19
C PHE A 79 1.71 5.40 -8.16
N ALA A 80 1.94 4.93 -6.93
CA ALA A 80 2.56 5.72 -5.88
C ALA A 80 3.96 6.20 -6.28
N LEU A 81 4.72 5.37 -7.00
CA LEU A 81 6.06 5.75 -7.48
C LEU A 81 6.01 6.87 -8.53
N ALA A 82 4.92 6.99 -9.27
CA ALA A 82 4.73 8.06 -10.26
C ALA A 82 3.99 9.27 -9.68
N ALA A 83 3.28 9.10 -8.58
CA ALA A 83 2.35 10.08 -8.03
C ALA A 83 2.97 11.46 -7.72
N PRO A 84 4.20 11.58 -7.19
CA PRO A 84 4.76 12.92 -6.92
C PRO A 84 4.77 13.83 -8.15
N TRP A 85 5.01 13.26 -9.32
CA TRP A 85 5.03 14.02 -10.58
C TRP A 85 3.63 14.15 -11.19
N LEU A 86 2.82 13.09 -11.14
CA LEU A 86 1.47 13.11 -11.67
C LEU A 86 0.54 14.03 -10.89
N LEU A 87 0.70 14.10 -9.57
CA LEU A 87 -0.15 14.89 -8.69
C LEU A 87 0.48 16.22 -8.26
N GLY A 88 1.65 16.55 -8.81
CA GLY A 88 2.25 17.86 -8.68
C GLY A 88 2.88 18.19 -7.35
N PHE A 89 3.36 17.19 -6.58
CA PHE A 89 4.03 17.47 -5.32
C PHE A 89 5.50 17.04 -5.27
N SER A 90 6.11 16.78 -6.44
CA SER A 90 7.52 16.36 -6.50
C SER A 90 8.50 17.41 -5.98
N HIS A 91 8.11 18.68 -5.96
CA HIS A 91 8.89 19.77 -5.42
C HIS A 91 9.02 19.70 -3.88
N ASN A 92 8.10 19.04 -3.22
CA ASN A 92 8.14 18.86 -1.77
C ASN A 92 8.91 17.58 -1.46
N LYS A 93 10.16 17.72 -1.01
CA LYS A 93 11.06 16.58 -0.81
C LYS A 93 10.53 15.58 0.22
N ARG A 94 9.93 16.05 1.30
CA ARG A 94 9.39 15.16 2.34
C ARG A 94 8.22 14.34 1.80
N ALA A 95 7.30 14.99 1.11
CA ALA A 95 6.15 14.31 0.49
C ALA A 95 6.61 13.35 -0.59
N ARG A 96 7.47 13.80 -1.51
CA ARG A 96 7.99 12.97 -2.58
C ARG A 96 8.70 11.73 -2.02
N ASN A 97 9.64 11.92 -1.11
CA ASN A 97 10.43 10.81 -0.58
C ASN A 97 9.58 9.86 0.25
N GLY A 98 8.67 10.38 1.06
CA GLY A 98 7.76 9.55 1.85
C GLY A 98 6.88 8.66 0.98
N VAL A 99 6.28 9.24 -0.05
CA VAL A 99 5.42 8.49 -0.99
C VAL A 99 6.24 7.49 -1.80
N LEU A 100 7.45 7.85 -2.24
CA LEU A 100 8.32 6.92 -2.96
C LEU A 100 8.72 5.73 -2.08
N ILE A 101 9.06 5.97 -0.82
CA ILE A 101 9.39 4.89 0.11
C ILE A 101 8.18 3.98 0.31
N ALA A 102 6.99 4.55 0.52
CA ALA A 102 5.76 3.77 0.66
C ALA A 102 5.50 2.91 -0.59
N GLY A 103 5.69 3.48 -1.78
CA GLY A 103 5.52 2.74 -3.03
C GLY A 103 6.52 1.60 -3.18
N LEU A 104 7.79 1.84 -2.85
CA LEU A 104 8.82 0.80 -2.92
C LEU A 104 8.55 -0.34 -1.93
N VAL A 105 8.17 -0.01 -0.71
CA VAL A 105 7.84 -1.01 0.32
C VAL A 105 6.63 -1.83 -0.12
N GLY A 106 5.58 -1.18 -0.60
CA GLY A 106 4.38 -1.86 -1.06
C GLY A 106 4.64 -2.78 -2.24
N LEU A 107 5.43 -2.32 -3.21
CA LEU A 107 5.78 -3.13 -4.38
C LEU A 107 6.62 -4.34 -3.97
N ALA A 108 7.63 -4.13 -3.12
CA ALA A 108 8.49 -5.22 -2.63
C ALA A 108 7.66 -6.25 -1.86
N ALA A 109 6.78 -5.82 -0.99
CA ALA A 109 5.92 -6.74 -0.23
C ALA A 109 5.04 -7.58 -1.17
N SER A 110 4.47 -6.95 -2.21
CA SER A 110 3.62 -7.65 -3.16
C SER A 110 4.38 -8.68 -4.00
N LEU A 111 5.57 -8.30 -4.48
CA LEU A 111 6.38 -9.17 -5.34
C LEU A 111 7.02 -10.31 -4.56
N LEU A 112 7.28 -10.13 -3.27
CA LEU A 112 7.92 -11.13 -2.42
C LEU A 112 6.93 -12.03 -1.70
N THR A 113 5.63 -11.83 -1.89
CA THR A 113 4.60 -12.61 -1.22
C THR A 113 4.22 -13.84 -2.05
N GLU A 114 4.04 -14.97 -1.36
CA GLU A 114 3.60 -16.22 -1.94
C GLU A 114 2.18 -16.08 -2.50
N ARG A 115 2.00 -16.46 -3.76
CA ARG A 115 0.70 -16.35 -4.46
C ARG A 115 -0.06 -17.67 -4.34
N GLU A 116 -0.75 -17.84 -3.24
CA GLU A 116 -1.58 -19.02 -3.04
C GLU A 116 -3.01 -18.80 -3.51
N ASN A 117 -3.61 -19.85 -4.05
CA ASN A 117 -5.01 -19.81 -4.45
C ASN A 117 -5.91 -20.09 -3.24
N LEU A 118 -6.97 -19.32 -3.14
CA LEU A 118 -8.02 -19.55 -2.18
C LEU A 118 -9.32 -19.87 -2.92
#